data_4b033ce9077f5ffe8585a6b5723e1475
#
_entry.id   4b033ce9077f5ffe8585a6b5723e1475
#
_cell.length_a   1.000
_cell.length_b   1.000
_cell.length_c   1.000
_cell.angle_alpha   90.00
_cell.angle_beta   90.00
_cell.angle_gamma   90.00
#
_symmetry.space_group_name_H-M   'P 1'
#
loop_
_entity.id
_entity.type
_entity.pdbx_description
1 polymer ?
#
loop_
_entity_poly.entity_id
_entity_poly.type
_entity_poly.pdbx_seq_one_letter_code
_entity_poly.pdbx_strand_id
1 'polypeptide(L)'
;MNSHSEAWSLVKDLHQPRPAIFWIDFLLSAMAGWTGFAFVLFSKPFSASMWLGFLLATFALYRGLCFLHEISHMRRSHLRCFETTWNVLIGVPLLMPSFMYVGVHSSHHSLASYGTDQDPEYLRFASSHWMTILFAAHSVLIPVALLFRFLAFAPAGLLWPQFHRWLVVRASSLSMNPRYRREGSVPLSASIRRWEFIILLAWALSAAILWRYGLGWKALAVWCGISACASLFNALRTLGAHHYESAGAPLDRGGQLRDSIDTPGAPWTALWAPVGLRYHALHHYFPGIPYHNLGTAYRRLISNLPGESTYQELTSPSLPTSLGRLYRTGKKACSPGSGVEPGAPPRLRSSVN
;
A
#
# COMPACT_ATOMS: atom_id res chain seq x y z
N MET A 1 -34.90 -3.12 3.61
CA MET A 1 -33.78 -3.25 4.55
C MET A 1 -32.58 -2.53 3.95
N ASN A 2 -31.78 -1.83 4.75
CA ASN A 2 -30.61 -1.13 4.21
C ASN A 2 -29.62 -2.17 3.65
N SER A 3 -29.16 -2.03 2.41
CA SER A 3 -28.24 -2.96 1.74
C SER A 3 -26.98 -3.26 2.57
N HIS A 4 -26.53 -2.32 3.41
CA HIS A 4 -25.41 -2.52 4.33
C HIS A 4 -25.73 -3.51 5.47
N SER A 5 -26.94 -3.46 6.05
CA SER A 5 -27.36 -4.39 7.13
C SER A 5 -27.46 -5.83 6.63
N GLU A 6 -27.92 -6.01 5.40
CA GLU A 6 -27.97 -7.31 4.73
C GLU A 6 -26.57 -7.85 4.46
N ALA A 7 -25.70 -7.04 3.85
CA ALA A 7 -24.31 -7.39 3.61
C ALA A 7 -23.56 -7.73 4.92
N TRP A 8 -23.78 -6.95 5.99
CA TRP A 8 -23.19 -7.23 7.31
C TRP A 8 -23.61 -8.60 7.85
N SER A 9 -24.89 -8.96 7.72
CA SER A 9 -25.38 -10.26 8.21
C SER A 9 -24.68 -11.45 7.57
N LEU A 10 -24.24 -11.30 6.32
CA LEU A 10 -23.53 -12.35 5.55
C LEU A 10 -22.06 -12.52 5.94
N VAL A 11 -21.44 -11.52 6.59
CA VAL A 11 -19.98 -11.52 6.83
C VAL A 11 -19.58 -11.31 8.29
N LYS A 12 -20.53 -11.08 9.20
CA LYS A 12 -20.25 -10.73 10.61
C LYS A 12 -19.39 -11.77 11.36
N ASP A 13 -19.46 -13.04 10.98
CA ASP A 13 -18.68 -14.15 11.54
C ASP A 13 -17.22 -14.17 11.05
N LEU A 14 -16.88 -13.39 10.01
CA LEU A 14 -15.58 -13.39 9.37
C LEU A 14 -14.60 -12.35 9.94
N HIS A 15 -14.99 -11.61 10.96
CA HIS A 15 -14.17 -10.54 11.55
C HIS A 15 -13.09 -11.03 12.54
N GLN A 16 -13.11 -12.32 12.87
CA GLN A 16 -12.14 -12.87 13.82
C GLN A 16 -10.81 -13.21 13.14
N PRO A 17 -9.70 -12.57 13.52
CA PRO A 17 -8.39 -12.92 12.98
C PRO A 17 -7.93 -14.27 13.52
N ARG A 18 -7.23 -15.03 12.69
CA ARG A 18 -6.57 -16.29 13.06
C ARG A 18 -5.05 -16.04 13.19
N PRO A 19 -4.52 -15.86 14.40
CA PRO A 19 -3.12 -15.50 14.60
C PRO A 19 -2.12 -16.43 13.92
N ALA A 20 -2.37 -17.74 13.94
CA ALA A 20 -1.51 -18.72 13.29
C ALA A 20 -1.35 -18.46 11.78
N ILE A 21 -2.43 -18.08 11.07
CA ILE A 21 -2.37 -17.79 9.64
C ILE A 21 -1.50 -16.55 9.40
N PHE A 22 -1.67 -15.49 10.19
CA PHE A 22 -0.84 -14.30 10.10
C PHE A 22 0.65 -14.60 10.30
N TRP A 23 0.97 -15.34 11.35
CA TRP A 23 2.36 -15.65 11.67
C TRP A 23 3.01 -16.55 10.63
N ILE A 24 2.36 -17.65 10.25
CA ILE A 24 2.91 -18.60 9.29
C ILE A 24 3.11 -17.91 7.93
N ASP A 25 2.10 -17.24 7.42
CA ASP A 25 2.14 -16.60 6.10
C ASP A 25 3.21 -15.48 6.06
N PHE A 26 3.26 -14.66 7.10
CA PHE A 26 4.26 -13.60 7.22
C PHE A 26 5.69 -14.15 7.31
N LEU A 27 5.93 -15.11 8.19
CA LEU A 27 7.27 -15.68 8.38
C LEU A 27 7.75 -16.43 7.14
N LEU A 28 6.87 -17.16 6.46
CA LEU A 28 7.20 -17.81 5.18
C LEU A 28 7.55 -16.76 4.11
N SER A 29 6.80 -15.66 4.04
CA SER A 29 7.08 -14.58 3.10
C SER A 29 8.44 -13.92 3.38
N ALA A 30 8.72 -13.59 4.63
CA ALA A 30 10.00 -12.99 5.03
C ALA A 30 11.18 -13.93 4.77
N MET A 31 11.04 -15.21 5.16
CA MET A 31 12.06 -16.23 4.98
C MET A 31 12.36 -16.49 3.49
N ALA A 32 11.32 -16.69 2.66
CA ALA A 32 11.49 -16.87 1.22
C ALA A 32 12.12 -15.63 0.58
N GLY A 33 11.72 -14.45 0.99
CA GLY A 33 12.25 -13.19 0.48
C GLY A 33 13.75 -13.01 0.77
N TRP A 34 14.15 -13.20 2.02
CA TRP A 34 15.57 -13.07 2.40
C TRP A 34 16.43 -14.22 1.89
N THR A 35 15.87 -15.44 1.77
CA THR A 35 16.55 -16.56 1.09
C THR A 35 16.79 -16.22 -0.39
N GLY A 36 15.78 -15.70 -1.09
CA GLY A 36 15.92 -15.22 -2.47
C GLY A 36 16.98 -14.14 -2.60
N PHE A 37 16.97 -13.14 -1.69
CA PHE A 37 17.98 -12.08 -1.65
C PHE A 37 19.40 -12.65 -1.48
N ALA A 38 19.61 -13.52 -0.49
CA ALA A 38 20.90 -14.17 -0.26
C ALA A 38 21.31 -14.99 -1.48
N PHE A 39 20.39 -15.71 -2.11
CA PHE A 39 20.65 -16.48 -3.31
C PHE A 39 21.17 -15.61 -4.47
N VAL A 40 20.60 -14.42 -4.66
CA VAL A 40 21.11 -13.45 -5.65
C VAL A 40 22.53 -13.02 -5.32
N LEU A 41 22.85 -12.77 -4.04
CA LEU A 41 24.18 -12.31 -3.64
C LEU A 41 25.28 -13.32 -4.01
N PHE A 42 24.99 -14.61 -3.90
CA PHE A 42 25.95 -15.68 -4.17
C PHE A 42 25.87 -16.26 -5.59
N SER A 43 24.89 -15.83 -6.40
CA SER A 43 24.76 -16.23 -7.81
C SER A 43 25.73 -15.48 -8.71
N LYS A 44 26.09 -16.11 -9.84
CA LYS A 44 26.84 -15.45 -10.92
C LYS A 44 25.96 -14.35 -11.53
N PRO A 45 26.54 -13.17 -11.85
CA PRO A 45 25.79 -12.10 -12.52
C PRO A 45 25.09 -12.59 -13.80
N PHE A 46 23.86 -12.15 -14.00
CA PHE A 46 23.02 -12.45 -15.17
C PHE A 46 22.71 -13.94 -15.41
N SER A 47 23.01 -14.82 -14.45
CA SER A 47 22.62 -16.24 -14.54
C SER A 47 21.13 -16.45 -14.31
N ALA A 48 20.56 -17.56 -14.81
CA ALA A 48 19.19 -17.94 -14.53
C ALA A 48 18.89 -18.05 -13.02
N SER A 49 19.86 -18.58 -12.25
CA SER A 49 19.76 -18.66 -10.79
C SER A 49 19.63 -17.28 -10.14
N MET A 50 20.40 -16.28 -10.61
CA MET A 50 20.27 -14.91 -10.11
C MET A 50 18.86 -14.36 -10.36
N TRP A 51 18.31 -14.53 -11.55
CA TRP A 51 16.97 -14.03 -11.89
C TRP A 51 15.87 -14.75 -11.11
N LEU A 52 15.98 -16.06 -10.91
CA LEU A 52 15.05 -16.81 -10.06
C LEU A 52 15.08 -16.32 -8.61
N GLY A 53 16.26 -16.12 -8.05
CA GLY A 53 16.42 -15.54 -6.73
C GLY A 53 15.86 -14.13 -6.62
N PHE A 54 16.08 -13.29 -7.64
CA PHE A 54 15.57 -11.92 -7.70
C PHE A 54 14.04 -11.88 -7.74
N LEU A 55 13.42 -12.73 -8.57
CA LEU A 55 11.96 -12.83 -8.64
C LEU A 55 11.37 -13.34 -7.32
N LEU A 56 11.95 -14.39 -6.74
CA LEU A 56 11.53 -14.92 -5.43
C LEU A 56 11.62 -13.82 -4.36
N ALA A 57 12.76 -13.13 -4.26
CA ALA A 57 12.94 -12.06 -3.30
C ALA A 57 11.94 -10.93 -3.50
N THR A 58 11.74 -10.50 -4.76
CA THR A 58 10.82 -9.40 -5.09
C THR A 58 9.40 -9.72 -4.67
N PHE A 59 8.84 -10.85 -5.08
CA PHE A 59 7.45 -11.18 -4.77
C PHE A 59 7.24 -11.51 -3.29
N ALA A 60 8.18 -12.21 -2.66
CA ALA A 60 8.06 -12.60 -1.26
C ALA A 60 8.25 -11.40 -0.31
N LEU A 61 9.22 -10.50 -0.56
CA LEU A 61 9.39 -9.28 0.23
C LEU A 61 8.26 -8.27 -0.02
N TYR A 62 7.78 -8.15 -1.27
CA TYR A 62 6.59 -7.35 -1.56
C TYR A 62 5.37 -7.87 -0.80
N ARG A 63 5.15 -9.19 -0.79
CA ARG A 63 4.10 -9.79 0.05
C ARG A 63 4.30 -9.48 1.53
N GLY A 64 5.54 -9.59 2.02
CA GLY A 64 5.92 -9.21 3.38
C GLY A 64 5.59 -7.74 3.70
N LEU A 65 5.86 -6.81 2.77
CA LEU A 65 5.51 -5.40 2.89
C LEU A 65 3.99 -5.18 2.97
N CYS A 66 3.19 -5.92 2.21
CA CYS A 66 1.74 -5.76 2.19
C CYS A 66 1.05 -6.11 3.53
N PHE A 67 1.70 -6.84 4.44
CA PHE A 67 1.20 -7.01 5.81
C PHE A 67 1.12 -5.71 6.61
N LEU A 68 1.83 -4.66 6.17
CA LEU A 68 1.73 -3.33 6.77
C LEU A 68 0.31 -2.77 6.71
N HIS A 69 -0.43 -3.08 5.66
CA HIS A 69 -1.83 -2.74 5.52
C HIS A 69 -2.68 -3.40 6.62
N GLU A 70 -2.52 -4.70 6.86
CA GLU A 70 -3.19 -5.41 7.94
C GLU A 70 -2.82 -4.86 9.32
N ILE A 71 -1.53 -4.58 9.55
CA ILE A 71 -1.04 -3.97 10.80
C ILE A 71 -1.76 -2.64 11.07
N SER A 72 -2.08 -1.86 10.06
CA SER A 72 -2.75 -0.56 10.22
C SER A 72 -4.21 -0.67 10.67
N HIS A 73 -4.87 -1.81 10.41
CA HIS A 73 -6.27 -2.08 10.80
C HIS A 73 -6.40 -2.93 12.06
N MET A 74 -5.36 -3.67 12.43
CA MET A 74 -5.43 -4.58 13.56
C MET A 74 -5.33 -3.89 14.92
N ARG A 75 -6.12 -4.37 15.87
CA ARG A 75 -5.90 -4.05 17.29
C ARG A 75 -4.64 -4.80 17.76
N ARG A 76 -3.72 -4.09 18.41
CA ARG A 76 -2.46 -4.66 18.95
C ARG A 76 -2.67 -5.86 19.87
N SER A 77 -3.83 -5.95 20.52
CA SER A 77 -4.20 -7.06 21.41
C SER A 77 -4.39 -8.39 20.67
N HIS A 78 -4.75 -8.36 19.38
CA HIS A 78 -5.04 -9.57 18.61
C HIS A 78 -3.77 -10.31 18.14
N LEU A 79 -2.69 -9.57 17.86
CA LEU A 79 -1.42 -10.12 17.37
C LEU A 79 -0.24 -9.48 18.14
N ARG A 80 -0.03 -9.98 19.35
CA ARG A 80 1.08 -9.50 20.19
C ARG A 80 2.41 -9.68 19.49
N CYS A 81 3.28 -8.67 19.54
CA CYS A 81 4.61 -8.63 18.94
C CYS A 81 4.65 -8.67 17.40
N PHE A 82 3.54 -8.85 16.69
CA PHE A 82 3.54 -8.99 15.24
C PHE A 82 4.11 -7.74 14.54
N GLU A 83 3.64 -6.53 14.90
CA GLU A 83 4.16 -5.27 14.35
C GLU A 83 5.67 -5.11 14.60
N THR A 84 6.14 -5.45 15.80
CA THR A 84 7.58 -5.38 16.14
C THR A 84 8.39 -6.37 15.31
N THR A 85 7.95 -7.62 15.21
CA THR A 85 8.62 -8.64 14.40
C THR A 85 8.60 -8.28 12.92
N TRP A 86 7.48 -7.74 12.43
CA TRP A 86 7.38 -7.23 11.06
C TRP A 86 8.39 -6.09 10.81
N ASN A 87 8.49 -5.13 11.75
CA ASN A 87 9.49 -4.06 11.64
C ASN A 87 10.92 -4.63 11.56
N VAL A 88 11.26 -5.60 12.40
CA VAL A 88 12.62 -6.19 12.42
C VAL A 88 12.92 -6.93 11.12
N LEU A 89 11.99 -7.73 10.62
CA LEU A 89 12.23 -8.61 9.48
C LEU A 89 12.00 -7.93 8.12
N ILE A 90 11.16 -6.91 8.05
CA ILE A 90 10.77 -6.25 6.79
C ILE A 90 10.99 -4.74 6.87
N GLY A 91 10.37 -4.06 7.83
CA GLY A 91 10.34 -2.60 7.90
C GLY A 91 11.73 -1.96 8.01
N VAL A 92 12.57 -2.42 8.92
CA VAL A 92 13.95 -1.93 9.12
C VAL A 92 14.85 -2.27 7.93
N PRO A 93 14.91 -3.53 7.44
CA PRO A 93 15.75 -3.85 6.30
C PRO A 93 15.34 -3.16 5.00
N LEU A 94 14.04 -2.93 4.78
CA LEU A 94 13.54 -2.26 3.56
C LEU A 94 13.35 -0.74 3.74
N LEU A 95 13.74 -0.16 4.88
CA LEU A 95 13.60 1.27 5.20
C LEU A 95 12.14 1.76 5.15
N MET A 96 11.19 0.87 5.44
CA MET A 96 9.75 1.18 5.49
C MET A 96 9.16 0.77 6.85
N PRO A 97 9.62 1.35 7.98
CA PRO A 97 9.10 0.98 9.31
C PRO A 97 7.60 1.31 9.43
N SER A 98 6.90 0.55 10.26
CA SER A 98 5.43 0.61 10.39
C SER A 98 4.90 1.99 10.69
N PHE A 99 5.65 2.82 11.42
CA PHE A 99 5.23 4.17 11.73
C PHE A 99 4.97 5.04 10.48
N MET A 100 5.58 4.71 9.33
CA MET A 100 5.34 5.46 8.08
C MET A 100 3.94 5.24 7.51
N TYR A 101 3.23 4.21 7.95
CA TYR A 101 1.91 3.87 7.42
C TYR A 101 0.82 3.79 8.50
N VAL A 102 1.15 3.22 9.66
CA VAL A 102 0.21 3.14 10.79
C VAL A 102 -0.23 4.54 11.21
N GLY A 103 -1.55 4.75 11.27
CA GLY A 103 -2.17 6.06 11.53
C GLY A 103 -2.28 6.97 10.29
N VAL A 104 -1.46 6.76 9.25
CA VAL A 104 -1.60 7.44 7.95
C VAL A 104 -2.76 6.84 7.17
N HIS A 105 -2.78 5.53 7.03
CA HIS A 105 -3.85 4.79 6.34
C HIS A 105 -5.23 4.97 6.99
N SER A 106 -5.28 5.16 8.30
CA SER A 106 -6.54 5.48 8.99
C SER A 106 -7.16 6.81 8.52
N SER A 107 -6.33 7.77 8.10
CA SER A 107 -6.82 9.02 7.51
C SER A 107 -7.46 8.79 6.13
N HIS A 108 -6.95 7.83 5.35
CA HIS A 108 -7.56 7.43 4.09
C HIS A 108 -8.97 6.83 4.28
N HIS A 109 -9.20 6.04 5.33
CA HIS A 109 -10.52 5.50 5.65
C HIS A 109 -11.46 6.49 6.36
N SER A 110 -10.99 7.68 6.70
CA SER A 110 -11.79 8.68 7.42
C SER A 110 -12.79 9.37 6.51
N LEU A 111 -14.05 9.48 6.95
CA LEU A 111 -15.09 10.23 6.25
C LEU A 111 -14.76 11.73 6.09
N ALA A 112 -13.87 12.27 6.93
CA ALA A 112 -13.49 13.67 6.88
C ALA A 112 -12.42 13.97 5.81
N SER A 113 -11.59 12.98 5.46
CA SER A 113 -10.43 13.19 4.58
C SER A 113 -10.50 12.44 3.25
N TYR A 114 -11.22 11.32 3.17
CA TYR A 114 -11.24 10.50 1.95
C TYR A 114 -11.63 11.31 0.70
N GLY A 115 -10.79 11.20 -0.33
CA GLY A 115 -10.98 11.88 -1.61
C GLY A 115 -10.68 13.38 -1.62
N THR A 116 -10.20 13.94 -0.50
CA THR A 116 -9.81 15.36 -0.38
C THR A 116 -8.30 15.57 -0.51
N ASP A 117 -7.87 16.82 -0.50
CA ASP A 117 -6.45 17.21 -0.45
C ASP A 117 -5.76 16.80 0.89
N GLN A 118 -6.50 16.35 1.89
CA GLN A 118 -5.98 15.84 3.16
C GLN A 118 -5.87 14.31 3.19
N ASP A 119 -6.35 13.61 2.17
CA ASP A 119 -6.22 12.17 2.06
C ASP A 119 -4.78 11.78 1.66
N PRO A 120 -4.07 11.00 2.48
CA PRO A 120 -2.69 10.61 2.18
C PRO A 120 -2.57 9.67 0.98
N GLU A 121 -3.62 8.92 0.66
CA GLU A 121 -3.60 7.87 -0.37
C GLU A 121 -4.51 8.20 -1.56
N TYR A 122 -4.83 9.49 -1.73
CA TYR A 122 -5.69 9.95 -2.81
C TYR A 122 -5.08 11.11 -3.60
N LEU A 123 -5.06 10.93 -4.91
CA LEU A 123 -4.83 11.99 -5.89
C LEU A 123 -5.88 11.86 -6.99
N ARG A 124 -6.28 12.97 -7.60
CA ARG A 124 -7.30 12.97 -8.66
C ARG A 124 -6.75 12.44 -9.99
N PHE A 125 -6.33 11.17 -10.01
CA PHE A 125 -5.73 10.56 -11.21
C PHE A 125 -6.70 10.52 -12.40
N ALA A 126 -8.00 10.44 -12.16
CA ALA A 126 -9.01 10.51 -13.20
C ALA A 126 -9.05 11.85 -13.95
N SER A 127 -8.44 12.91 -13.40
CA SER A 127 -8.34 14.22 -14.05
C SER A 127 -7.20 14.32 -15.06
N SER A 128 -6.21 13.42 -15.02
CA SER A 128 -5.05 13.47 -15.93
C SER A 128 -4.35 12.13 -16.03
N HIS A 129 -4.28 11.59 -17.26
CA HIS A 129 -3.52 10.37 -17.53
C HIS A 129 -2.00 10.54 -17.29
N TRP A 130 -1.46 11.76 -17.43
CA TRP A 130 -0.06 12.04 -17.14
C TRP A 130 0.25 11.88 -15.65
N MET A 131 -0.66 12.25 -14.76
CA MET A 131 -0.49 12.01 -13.32
C MET A 131 -0.36 10.52 -13.02
N THR A 132 -1.15 9.68 -13.67
CA THR A 132 -1.09 8.21 -13.53
C THR A 132 0.26 7.65 -13.98
N ILE A 133 0.73 8.09 -15.16
CA ILE A 133 2.04 7.66 -15.70
C ILE A 133 3.18 8.14 -14.79
N LEU A 134 3.18 9.41 -14.42
CA LEU A 134 4.23 9.99 -13.57
C LEU A 134 4.26 9.33 -12.20
N PHE A 135 3.13 9.03 -11.58
CA PHE A 135 3.08 8.34 -10.31
C PHE A 135 3.72 6.94 -10.40
N ALA A 136 3.37 6.16 -11.42
CA ALA A 136 3.98 4.86 -11.66
C ALA A 136 5.49 4.97 -11.92
N ALA A 137 5.92 5.93 -12.74
CA ALA A 137 7.33 6.16 -13.04
C ALA A 137 8.13 6.62 -11.80
N HIS A 138 7.57 7.53 -10.97
CA HIS A 138 8.24 7.99 -9.75
C HIS A 138 8.37 6.90 -8.70
N SER A 139 7.48 5.90 -8.69
CA SER A 139 7.51 4.84 -7.68
C SER A 139 8.84 4.07 -7.66
N VAL A 140 9.52 3.95 -8.81
CA VAL A 140 10.84 3.28 -8.89
C VAL A 140 11.96 4.07 -8.18
N LEU A 141 11.75 5.34 -7.89
CA LEU A 141 12.69 6.21 -7.17
C LEU A 141 12.49 6.16 -5.65
N ILE A 142 11.42 5.51 -5.16
CA ILE A 142 11.15 5.39 -3.72
C ILE A 142 12.35 4.84 -2.94
N PRO A 143 13.06 3.79 -3.38
CA PRO A 143 14.23 3.29 -2.66
C PRO A 143 15.30 4.35 -2.43
N VAL A 144 15.56 5.18 -3.44
CA VAL A 144 16.54 6.28 -3.34
C VAL A 144 16.06 7.32 -2.32
N ALA A 145 14.78 7.70 -2.37
CA ALA A 145 14.20 8.61 -1.38
C ALA A 145 14.28 8.06 0.05
N LEU A 146 14.06 6.76 0.24
CA LEU A 146 14.17 6.09 1.55
C LEU A 146 15.61 6.05 2.05
N LEU A 147 16.59 5.80 1.19
CA LEU A 147 18.01 5.89 1.55
C LEU A 147 18.35 7.30 2.05
N PHE A 148 17.97 8.35 1.32
CA PHE A 148 18.16 9.73 1.79
C PHE A 148 17.41 10.00 3.09
N ARG A 149 16.14 9.57 3.18
CA ARG A 149 15.31 9.79 4.38
C ARG A 149 15.93 9.20 5.64
N PHE A 150 16.44 7.96 5.55
CA PHE A 150 16.91 7.24 6.74
C PHE A 150 18.42 7.33 6.96
N LEU A 151 19.22 7.37 5.90
CA LEU A 151 20.68 7.35 6.07
C LEU A 151 21.34 8.74 6.04
N ALA A 152 20.64 9.76 5.52
CA ALA A 152 21.13 11.14 5.53
C ALA A 152 20.31 12.03 6.46
N PHE A 153 18.97 12.07 6.32
CA PHE A 153 18.12 13.00 7.05
C PHE A 153 17.85 12.57 8.50
N ALA A 154 17.72 11.25 8.78
CA ALA A 154 17.51 10.79 10.14
C ALA A 154 18.70 11.13 11.06
N PRO A 155 19.98 10.91 10.69
CA PRO A 155 21.12 11.37 11.49
C PRO A 155 21.09 12.87 11.77
N ALA A 156 20.81 13.69 10.75
CA ALA A 156 20.68 15.13 10.92
C ALA A 156 19.53 15.49 11.88
N GLY A 157 18.40 14.77 11.80
CA GLY A 157 17.25 14.92 12.70
C GLY A 157 17.56 14.52 14.16
N LEU A 158 18.43 13.55 14.38
CA LEU A 158 18.88 13.18 15.73
C LEU A 158 19.68 14.31 16.39
N LEU A 159 20.46 15.06 15.59
CA LEU A 159 21.27 16.16 16.07
C LEU A 159 20.52 17.49 16.12
N TRP A 160 19.51 17.68 15.28
CA TRP A 160 18.78 18.94 15.15
C TRP A 160 17.27 18.74 15.38
N PRO A 161 16.74 19.09 16.58
CA PRO A 161 15.35 18.83 16.97
C PRO A 161 14.30 19.52 16.07
N GLN A 162 14.58 20.71 15.52
CA GLN A 162 13.67 21.41 14.61
C GLN A 162 13.53 20.66 13.30
N PHE A 163 14.65 20.15 12.77
CA PHE A 163 14.66 19.32 11.56
C PHE A 163 13.95 17.99 11.78
N HIS A 164 14.12 17.37 12.96
CA HIS A 164 13.37 16.16 13.30
C HIS A 164 11.85 16.42 13.32
N ARG A 165 11.38 17.52 13.88
CA ARG A 165 9.95 17.89 13.81
C ARG A 165 9.46 18.04 12.38
N TRP A 166 10.25 18.67 11.51
CA TRP A 166 9.95 18.75 10.09
C TRP A 166 9.87 17.38 9.43
N LEU A 167 10.81 16.46 9.73
CA LEU A 167 10.79 15.07 9.24
C LEU A 167 9.53 14.32 9.68
N VAL A 168 9.11 14.45 10.93
CA VAL A 168 7.89 13.81 11.45
C VAL A 168 6.66 14.24 10.65
N VAL A 169 6.52 15.52 10.38
CA VAL A 169 5.33 16.08 9.70
C VAL A 169 5.35 15.82 8.19
N ARG A 170 6.51 15.89 7.54
CA ARG A 170 6.59 15.93 6.07
C ARG A 170 7.22 14.72 5.41
N ALA A 171 8.04 13.95 6.12
CA ALA A 171 8.82 12.86 5.55
C ALA A 171 8.75 11.56 6.37
N SER A 172 7.68 11.36 7.16
CA SER A 172 7.47 10.14 7.96
C SER A 172 6.13 9.48 7.65
N SER A 173 5.67 9.63 6.39
CA SER A 173 4.44 9.01 5.89
C SER A 173 4.67 8.41 4.52
N LEU A 174 4.20 7.17 4.31
CA LEU A 174 4.05 6.58 2.98
C LEU A 174 2.75 7.14 2.38
N SER A 175 2.84 8.35 1.85
CA SER A 175 1.73 9.06 1.25
C SER A 175 2.02 9.33 -0.22
N MET A 176 1.02 9.11 -1.08
CA MET A 176 1.09 9.52 -2.48
C MET A 176 0.77 11.02 -2.66
N ASN A 177 0.10 11.61 -1.68
CA ASN A 177 -0.32 13.01 -1.74
C ASN A 177 0.77 13.93 -1.15
N PRO A 178 1.44 14.75 -1.96
CA PRO A 178 2.50 15.64 -1.49
C PRO A 178 2.00 16.77 -0.59
N ARG A 179 0.69 17.02 -0.56
CA ARG A 179 0.06 18.04 0.31
C ARG A 179 -0.23 17.50 1.71
N TYR A 180 -0.34 16.18 1.86
CA TYR A 180 -0.59 15.57 3.15
C TYR A 180 0.46 15.98 4.18
N ARG A 181 -0.01 16.29 5.38
CA ARG A 181 0.85 16.61 6.53
C ARG A 181 0.39 15.76 7.71
N ARG A 182 1.32 14.97 8.23
CA ARG A 182 1.04 14.15 9.39
C ARG A 182 0.95 15.01 10.64
N GLU A 183 -0.05 14.77 11.48
CA GLU A 183 -0.09 15.37 12.79
C GLU A 183 1.03 14.80 13.67
N GLY A 184 1.85 15.68 14.20
CA GLY A 184 2.95 15.32 15.09
C GLY A 184 2.49 15.33 16.55
N SER A 185 2.82 14.27 17.27
CA SER A 185 2.66 14.23 18.73
C SER A 185 4.00 13.86 19.39
N VAL A 186 4.17 14.20 20.68
CA VAL A 186 5.40 13.86 21.42
C VAL A 186 5.63 12.35 21.47
N PRO A 187 4.64 11.49 21.81
CA PRO A 187 4.83 10.04 21.79
C PRO A 187 5.18 9.50 20.43
N LEU A 188 4.56 10.02 19.35
CA LEU A 188 4.86 9.61 17.98
C LEU A 188 6.29 9.99 17.62
N SER A 189 6.72 11.21 17.91
CA SER A 189 8.08 11.70 17.63
C SER A 189 9.14 10.86 18.33
N ALA A 190 8.91 10.47 19.60
CA ALA A 190 9.79 9.59 20.35
C ALA A 190 9.86 8.17 19.74
N SER A 191 8.74 7.63 19.31
CA SER A 191 8.68 6.32 18.63
C SER A 191 9.44 6.34 17.32
N ILE A 192 9.25 7.38 16.48
CA ILE A 192 9.95 7.56 15.21
C ILE A 192 11.46 7.62 15.46
N ARG A 193 11.92 8.44 16.41
CA ARG A 193 13.35 8.58 16.75
C ARG A 193 13.98 7.26 17.16
N ARG A 194 13.27 6.45 17.96
CA ARG A 194 13.75 5.12 18.35
C ARG A 194 13.93 4.20 17.14
N TRP A 195 12.96 4.15 16.22
CA TRP A 195 13.07 3.32 15.02
C TRP A 195 14.12 3.83 14.05
N GLU A 196 14.29 5.14 13.91
CA GLU A 196 15.38 5.75 13.13
C GLU A 196 16.74 5.30 13.65
N PHE A 197 16.94 5.32 14.97
CA PHE A 197 18.19 4.85 15.58
C PHE A 197 18.42 3.35 15.33
N ILE A 198 17.38 2.51 15.48
CA ILE A 198 17.47 1.07 15.19
C ILE A 198 17.82 0.83 13.72
N ILE A 199 17.21 1.56 12.79
CA ILE A 199 17.50 1.47 11.36
C ILE A 199 18.98 1.82 11.08
N LEU A 200 19.45 2.93 11.61
CA LEU A 200 20.84 3.37 11.42
C LEU A 200 21.83 2.33 11.92
N LEU A 201 21.59 1.79 13.12
CA LEU A 201 22.44 0.75 13.68
C LEU A 201 22.42 -0.52 12.84
N ALA A 202 21.24 -1.01 12.48
CA ALA A 202 21.08 -2.23 11.69
C ALA A 202 21.74 -2.11 10.30
N TRP A 203 21.55 -0.96 9.64
CA TRP A 203 22.14 -0.70 8.33
C TRP A 203 23.65 -0.51 8.40
N ALA A 204 24.18 0.17 9.43
CA ALA A 204 25.62 0.32 9.64
C ALA A 204 26.30 -1.04 9.86
N LEU A 205 25.71 -1.90 10.72
CA LEU A 205 26.22 -3.26 10.97
C LEU A 205 26.15 -4.12 9.70
N SER A 206 25.00 -4.10 8.99
CA SER A 206 24.84 -4.84 7.73
C SER A 206 25.83 -4.38 6.67
N ALA A 207 26.02 -3.06 6.52
CA ALA A 207 27.01 -2.50 5.62
C ALA A 207 28.41 -2.97 5.99
N ALA A 208 28.83 -2.83 7.25
CA ALA A 208 30.16 -3.26 7.69
C ALA A 208 30.42 -4.73 7.37
N ILE A 209 29.45 -5.62 7.64
CA ILE A 209 29.56 -7.05 7.31
C ILE A 209 29.65 -7.26 5.80
N LEU A 210 28.74 -6.71 5.02
CA LEU A 210 28.67 -6.94 3.57
C LEU A 210 29.90 -6.37 2.86
N TRP A 211 30.41 -5.20 3.26
CA TRP A 211 31.64 -4.65 2.70
C TRP A 211 32.90 -5.49 3.10
N ARG A 212 32.95 -6.00 4.33
CA ARG A 212 34.05 -6.90 4.77
C ARG A 212 34.15 -8.14 3.88
N TYR A 213 33.04 -8.64 3.35
CA TYR A 213 32.97 -9.78 2.43
C TYR A 213 32.97 -9.40 0.94
N GLY A 214 33.17 -8.14 0.59
CA GLY A 214 33.17 -7.68 -0.80
C GLY A 214 31.76 -7.66 -1.48
N LEU A 215 30.69 -7.81 -0.72
CA LEU A 215 29.32 -7.90 -1.22
C LEU A 215 28.55 -6.58 -1.14
N GLY A 216 29.13 -5.51 -0.58
CA GLY A 216 28.41 -4.26 -0.28
C GLY A 216 27.68 -3.65 -1.47
N TRP A 217 28.39 -3.41 -2.59
CA TRP A 217 27.78 -2.83 -3.79
C TRP A 217 26.72 -3.74 -4.44
N LYS A 218 27.00 -5.04 -4.48
CA LYS A 218 26.04 -6.01 -5.02
C LYS A 218 24.77 -6.05 -4.17
N ALA A 219 24.91 -6.08 -2.84
CA ALA A 219 23.77 -6.06 -1.93
C ALA A 219 22.95 -4.78 -2.07
N LEU A 220 23.58 -3.62 -2.17
CA LEU A 220 22.89 -2.34 -2.38
C LEU A 220 22.16 -2.31 -3.71
N ALA A 221 22.77 -2.74 -4.80
CA ALA A 221 22.15 -2.81 -6.12
C ALA A 221 20.93 -3.75 -6.14
N VAL A 222 21.08 -4.96 -5.55
CA VAL A 222 19.99 -5.94 -5.43
C VAL A 222 18.85 -5.38 -4.56
N TRP A 223 19.16 -4.75 -3.44
CA TRP A 223 18.19 -4.11 -2.57
C TRP A 223 17.43 -3.01 -3.29
N CYS A 224 18.12 -2.12 -4.02
CA CYS A 224 17.49 -1.07 -4.84
C CYS A 224 16.57 -1.66 -5.90
N GLY A 225 17.03 -2.69 -6.62
CA GLY A 225 16.24 -3.33 -7.67
C GLY A 225 14.95 -3.98 -7.13
N ILE A 226 15.06 -4.78 -6.06
CA ILE A 226 13.91 -5.42 -5.41
C ILE A 226 12.93 -4.37 -4.88
N SER A 227 13.45 -3.36 -4.17
CA SER A 227 12.61 -2.30 -3.59
C SER A 227 11.93 -1.45 -4.67
N ALA A 228 12.61 -1.17 -5.80
CA ALA A 228 12.01 -0.46 -6.94
C ALA A 228 10.89 -1.28 -7.60
N CYS A 229 11.11 -2.58 -7.82
CA CYS A 229 10.07 -3.48 -8.34
C CYS A 229 8.88 -3.58 -7.39
N ALA A 230 9.11 -3.76 -6.09
CA ALA A 230 8.05 -3.81 -5.09
C ALA A 230 7.25 -2.49 -5.04
N SER A 231 7.92 -1.34 -5.11
CA SER A 231 7.29 -0.02 -5.16
C SER A 231 6.45 0.17 -6.42
N LEU A 232 6.94 -0.28 -7.58
CA LEU A 232 6.20 -0.23 -8.84
C LEU A 232 4.96 -1.13 -8.80
N PHE A 233 5.08 -2.37 -8.31
CA PHE A 233 3.93 -3.27 -8.15
C PHE A 233 2.88 -2.66 -7.21
N ASN A 234 3.32 -2.08 -6.10
CA ASN A 234 2.41 -1.40 -5.19
C ASN A 234 1.74 -0.19 -5.84
N ALA A 235 2.47 0.63 -6.59
CA ALA A 235 1.91 1.78 -7.31
C ALA A 235 0.86 1.36 -8.33
N LEU A 236 1.14 0.35 -9.16
CA LEU A 236 0.20 -0.17 -10.15
C LEU A 236 -1.04 -0.78 -9.50
N ARG A 237 -0.85 -1.55 -8.40
CA ARG A 237 -1.96 -2.08 -7.61
C ARG A 237 -2.84 -0.96 -7.05
N THR A 238 -2.22 0.05 -6.45
CA THR A 238 -2.94 1.18 -5.85
C THR A 238 -3.73 1.94 -6.91
N LEU A 239 -3.13 2.24 -8.07
CA LEU A 239 -3.84 2.86 -9.20
C LEU A 239 -5.03 2.03 -9.70
N GLY A 240 -4.95 0.70 -9.59
CA GLY A 240 -6.03 -0.21 -9.98
C GLY A 240 -7.13 -0.39 -8.93
N ALA A 241 -6.92 0.11 -7.71
CA ALA A 241 -7.79 -0.12 -6.57
C ALA A 241 -8.93 0.90 -6.42
N HIS A 242 -8.84 2.05 -7.10
CA HIS A 242 -9.81 3.14 -7.04
C HIS A 242 -10.15 3.71 -8.43
N HIS A 243 -11.28 4.41 -8.50
CA HIS A 243 -11.66 5.21 -9.68
C HIS A 243 -10.98 6.58 -9.70
N TYR A 244 -10.67 7.15 -8.51
CA TYR A 244 -10.05 8.46 -8.34
C TYR A 244 -10.83 9.63 -8.95
N GLU A 245 -12.16 9.56 -8.89
CA GLU A 245 -13.07 10.51 -9.52
C GLU A 245 -13.58 11.61 -8.56
N SER A 246 -13.13 11.63 -7.28
CA SER A 246 -13.52 12.68 -6.35
C SER A 246 -13.17 14.08 -6.87
N ALA A 247 -14.11 15.01 -6.75
CA ALA A 247 -13.89 16.41 -7.06
C ALA A 247 -13.11 17.19 -5.98
N GLY A 248 -12.69 16.52 -4.90
CA GLY A 248 -11.95 17.12 -3.78
C GLY A 248 -12.79 17.38 -2.53
N ALA A 249 -14.10 17.11 -2.59
CA ALA A 249 -14.95 17.07 -1.41
C ALA A 249 -14.88 15.70 -0.72
N PRO A 250 -15.05 15.62 0.61
CA PRO A 250 -15.12 14.36 1.34
C PRO A 250 -16.23 13.46 0.79
N LEU A 251 -15.92 12.18 0.61
CA LEU A 251 -16.90 11.18 0.19
C LEU A 251 -17.50 10.48 1.41
N ASP A 252 -18.83 10.32 1.40
CA ASP A 252 -19.52 9.48 2.37
C ASP A 252 -19.16 7.99 2.18
N ARG A 253 -19.65 7.11 3.07
CA ARG A 253 -19.37 5.67 2.98
C ARG A 253 -19.79 5.06 1.65
N GLY A 254 -20.92 5.49 1.09
CA GLY A 254 -21.38 5.03 -0.22
C GLY A 254 -20.47 5.51 -1.34
N GLY A 255 -19.97 6.74 -1.25
CA GLY A 255 -19.01 7.31 -2.19
C GLY A 255 -17.66 6.61 -2.13
N GLN A 256 -17.12 6.34 -0.92
CA GLN A 256 -15.89 5.56 -0.75
C GLN A 256 -16.02 4.17 -1.35
N LEU A 257 -17.14 3.50 -1.11
CA LEU A 257 -17.40 2.18 -1.67
C LEU A 257 -17.45 2.24 -3.21
N ARG A 258 -18.20 3.17 -3.80
CA ARG A 258 -18.29 3.34 -5.27
C ARG A 258 -16.97 3.73 -5.92
N ASP A 259 -16.08 4.42 -5.21
CA ASP A 259 -14.75 4.78 -5.72
C ASP A 259 -13.76 3.61 -5.68
N SER A 260 -14.03 2.57 -4.88
CA SER A 260 -13.14 1.43 -4.66
C SER A 260 -13.42 0.27 -5.61
N ILE A 261 -12.42 -0.56 -5.90
CA ILE A 261 -12.51 -1.63 -6.90
C ILE A 261 -11.97 -2.93 -6.31
N ASP A 262 -12.74 -4.01 -6.46
CA ASP A 262 -12.25 -5.37 -6.27
C ASP A 262 -11.70 -5.95 -7.58
N THR A 263 -10.55 -6.62 -7.50
CA THR A 263 -9.97 -7.37 -8.63
C THR A 263 -9.72 -8.81 -8.19
N PRO A 264 -10.77 -9.62 -7.99
CA PRO A 264 -10.64 -11.00 -7.48
C PRO A 264 -9.78 -11.85 -8.41
N GLY A 265 -9.97 -11.72 -9.72
CA GLY A 265 -9.15 -12.26 -10.79
C GLY A 265 -8.81 -13.76 -10.66
N ALA A 266 -7.79 -14.17 -11.39
CA ALA A 266 -7.23 -15.52 -11.34
C ALA A 266 -6.23 -15.68 -10.16
N PRO A 267 -5.76 -16.91 -9.84
CA PRO A 267 -4.83 -17.14 -8.73
C PRO A 267 -3.58 -16.27 -8.74
N TRP A 268 -3.02 -15.98 -9.92
CA TRP A 268 -1.84 -15.11 -10.07
C TRP A 268 -2.08 -13.64 -9.65
N THR A 269 -3.34 -13.21 -9.49
CA THR A 269 -3.66 -11.90 -8.92
C THR A 269 -3.03 -11.73 -7.52
N ALA A 270 -2.85 -12.82 -6.77
CA ALA A 270 -2.18 -12.80 -5.48
C ALA A 270 -0.69 -12.43 -5.54
N LEU A 271 -0.05 -12.43 -6.71
CA LEU A 271 1.35 -11.99 -6.86
C LEU A 271 1.47 -10.47 -6.82
N TRP A 272 0.57 -9.73 -7.49
CA TRP A 272 0.62 -8.27 -7.52
C TRP A 272 -0.34 -7.60 -6.52
N ALA A 273 -1.36 -8.29 -6.03
CA ALA A 273 -2.27 -7.84 -4.97
C ALA A 273 -2.37 -8.89 -3.84
N PRO A 274 -1.25 -9.16 -3.13
CA PRO A 274 -1.20 -10.16 -2.07
C PRO A 274 -1.92 -9.68 -0.81
N VAL A 275 -2.01 -10.54 0.20
CA VAL A 275 -2.55 -10.21 1.53
C VAL A 275 -3.94 -9.55 1.42
N GLY A 276 -4.84 -10.16 0.63
CA GLY A 276 -6.21 -9.69 0.48
C GLY A 276 -6.41 -8.39 -0.30
N LEU A 277 -5.36 -7.69 -0.69
CA LEU A 277 -5.44 -6.37 -1.34
C LEU A 277 -6.16 -6.37 -2.71
N ARG A 278 -6.41 -7.53 -3.29
CA ARG A 278 -7.27 -7.69 -4.47
C ARG A 278 -8.76 -7.46 -4.18
N TYR A 279 -9.16 -7.47 -2.91
CA TYR A 279 -10.53 -7.23 -2.44
C TYR A 279 -10.63 -5.84 -1.79
N HIS A 280 -10.23 -4.81 -2.51
CA HIS A 280 -10.05 -3.48 -1.95
C HIS A 280 -11.39 -2.75 -1.69
N ALA A 281 -12.37 -2.91 -2.57
CA ALA A 281 -13.72 -2.39 -2.33
C ALA A 281 -14.38 -3.08 -1.14
N LEU A 282 -14.22 -4.40 -1.01
CA LEU A 282 -14.69 -5.15 0.16
C LEU A 282 -14.01 -4.68 1.44
N HIS A 283 -12.71 -4.40 1.38
CA HIS A 283 -11.97 -3.88 2.51
C HIS A 283 -12.47 -2.49 2.93
N HIS A 284 -12.76 -1.58 2.00
CA HIS A 284 -13.41 -0.29 2.32
C HIS A 284 -14.82 -0.48 2.90
N TYR A 285 -15.54 -1.49 2.45
CA TYR A 285 -16.88 -1.78 2.95
C TYR A 285 -16.87 -2.36 4.36
N PHE A 286 -15.92 -3.25 4.66
CA PHE A 286 -15.73 -3.93 5.95
C PHE A 286 -14.25 -3.99 6.36
N PRO A 287 -13.63 -2.89 6.79
CA PRO A 287 -12.19 -2.81 7.06
C PRO A 287 -11.72 -3.68 8.23
N GLY A 288 -12.66 -4.21 9.03
CA GLY A 288 -12.35 -5.12 10.13
C GLY A 288 -12.26 -6.60 9.75
N ILE A 289 -12.51 -6.97 8.48
CA ILE A 289 -12.37 -8.36 8.03
C ILE A 289 -10.88 -8.63 7.73
N PRO A 290 -10.22 -9.59 8.42
CA PRO A 290 -8.83 -9.91 8.17
C PRO A 290 -8.63 -10.50 6.77
N TYR A 291 -7.47 -10.26 6.16
CA TYR A 291 -7.17 -10.59 4.77
C TYR A 291 -7.49 -12.04 4.37
N HIS A 292 -7.26 -13.00 5.26
CA HIS A 292 -7.49 -14.42 4.99
C HIS A 292 -8.98 -14.81 4.87
N ASN A 293 -9.88 -13.93 5.33
CA ASN A 293 -11.33 -14.11 5.25
C ASN A 293 -11.97 -13.32 4.10
N LEU A 294 -11.26 -12.32 3.51
CA LEU A 294 -11.80 -11.46 2.45
C LEU A 294 -12.30 -12.27 1.24
N GLY A 295 -11.59 -13.31 0.82
CA GLY A 295 -12.04 -14.16 -0.29
C GLY A 295 -13.33 -14.90 0.00
N THR A 296 -13.56 -15.31 1.24
CA THR A 296 -14.82 -15.94 1.66
C THR A 296 -15.94 -14.91 1.75
N ALA A 297 -15.66 -13.73 2.31
CA ALA A 297 -16.61 -12.63 2.37
C ALA A 297 -17.05 -12.20 0.97
N TYR A 298 -16.12 -12.03 0.03
CA TYR A 298 -16.40 -11.71 -1.37
C TYR A 298 -17.37 -12.70 -2.00
N ARG A 299 -17.07 -14.01 -1.92
CA ARG A 299 -17.96 -15.05 -2.48
C ARG A 299 -19.35 -15.01 -1.88
N ARG A 300 -19.48 -14.84 -0.55
CA ARG A 300 -20.79 -14.75 0.12
C ARG A 300 -21.58 -13.53 -0.38
N LEU A 301 -20.94 -12.35 -0.49
CA LEU A 301 -21.60 -11.14 -0.94
C LEU A 301 -22.07 -11.24 -2.40
N ILE A 302 -21.19 -11.72 -3.30
CA ILE A 302 -21.53 -11.86 -4.72
C ILE A 302 -22.64 -12.89 -4.94
N SER A 303 -22.69 -13.98 -4.14
CA SER A 303 -23.70 -15.04 -4.32
C SER A 303 -25.05 -14.71 -3.68
N ASN A 304 -25.13 -13.81 -2.70
CA ASN A 304 -26.34 -13.61 -1.91
C ASN A 304 -26.92 -12.19 -1.96
N LEU A 305 -26.13 -11.19 -2.36
CA LEU A 305 -26.67 -9.85 -2.56
C LEU A 305 -27.45 -9.77 -3.90
N PRO A 306 -28.51 -8.94 -3.96
CA PRO A 306 -29.21 -8.69 -5.22
C PRO A 306 -28.27 -8.26 -6.33
N GLY A 307 -28.55 -8.67 -7.59
CA GLY A 307 -27.73 -8.34 -8.75
C GLY A 307 -27.58 -6.84 -9.01
N GLU A 308 -28.54 -6.04 -8.58
CA GLU A 308 -28.53 -4.57 -8.65
C GLU A 308 -27.83 -3.90 -7.46
N SER A 309 -27.19 -4.67 -6.56
CA SER A 309 -26.46 -4.07 -5.44
C SER A 309 -25.23 -3.32 -5.93
N THR A 310 -24.99 -2.13 -5.40
CA THR A 310 -23.80 -1.32 -5.70
C THR A 310 -22.50 -2.13 -5.59
N TYR A 311 -22.42 -3.06 -4.63
CA TYR A 311 -21.22 -3.86 -4.41
C TYR A 311 -20.88 -4.79 -5.61
N GLN A 312 -21.90 -5.33 -6.29
CA GLN A 312 -21.66 -6.22 -7.44
C GLN A 312 -21.01 -5.49 -8.64
N GLU A 313 -21.24 -4.19 -8.77
CA GLU A 313 -20.68 -3.36 -9.84
C GLU A 313 -19.19 -2.99 -9.64
N LEU A 314 -18.66 -3.22 -8.44
CA LEU A 314 -17.31 -2.77 -8.06
C LEU A 314 -16.19 -3.74 -8.47
N THR A 315 -16.52 -4.79 -9.19
CA THR A 315 -15.55 -5.81 -9.63
C THR A 315 -14.93 -5.44 -10.97
N SER A 316 -13.61 -5.46 -11.02
CA SER A 316 -12.84 -5.40 -12.27
C SER A 316 -12.25 -6.77 -12.60
N PRO A 317 -12.30 -7.21 -13.87
CA PRO A 317 -11.80 -8.52 -14.27
C PRO A 317 -10.27 -8.65 -14.14
N SER A 318 -9.53 -7.52 -14.25
CA SER A 318 -8.06 -7.55 -14.18
C SER A 318 -7.47 -6.17 -13.89
N LEU A 319 -6.22 -6.15 -13.41
CA LEU A 319 -5.44 -4.92 -13.23
C LEU A 319 -5.30 -4.11 -14.54
N PRO A 320 -4.93 -4.71 -15.70
CA PRO A 320 -4.88 -3.95 -16.95
C PRO A 320 -6.21 -3.28 -17.33
N THR A 321 -7.34 -3.91 -17.02
CA THR A 321 -8.66 -3.33 -17.26
C THR A 321 -8.88 -2.09 -16.40
N SER A 322 -8.57 -2.16 -15.09
CA SER A 322 -8.69 -1.02 -14.18
C SER A 322 -7.77 0.14 -14.59
N LEU A 323 -6.49 -0.16 -14.85
CA LEU A 323 -5.51 0.84 -15.29
C LEU A 323 -5.89 1.46 -16.63
N GLY A 324 -6.34 0.65 -17.60
CA GLY A 324 -6.81 1.12 -18.91
C GLY A 324 -8.04 2.02 -18.79
N ARG A 325 -8.96 1.75 -17.86
CA ARG A 325 -10.09 2.62 -17.56
C ARG A 325 -9.61 3.96 -17.00
N LEU A 326 -8.79 3.93 -15.94
CA LEU A 326 -8.25 5.14 -15.30
C LEU A 326 -7.49 6.02 -16.32
N TYR A 327 -6.64 5.41 -17.14
CA TYR A 327 -5.93 6.11 -18.21
C TYR A 327 -6.88 6.78 -19.22
N ARG A 328 -7.91 6.06 -19.69
CA ARG A 328 -8.89 6.60 -20.65
C ARG A 328 -9.71 7.73 -20.06
N THR A 329 -10.12 7.62 -18.78
CA THR A 329 -10.84 8.70 -18.07
C THR A 329 -9.95 9.94 -18.00
N GLY A 330 -8.71 9.81 -17.53
CA GLY A 330 -7.77 10.94 -17.45
C GLY A 330 -7.41 11.53 -18.82
N LYS A 331 -7.36 10.72 -19.87
CA LYS A 331 -7.15 11.22 -21.25
C LYS A 331 -8.32 12.04 -21.74
N LYS A 332 -9.56 11.59 -21.51
CA LYS A 332 -10.78 12.33 -21.87
C LYS A 332 -10.85 13.67 -21.14
N ALA A 333 -10.52 13.71 -19.86
CA ALA A 333 -10.50 14.93 -19.06
C ALA A 333 -9.49 15.98 -19.56
N CYS A 334 -8.39 15.55 -20.20
CA CYS A 334 -7.38 16.44 -20.79
C CYS A 334 -7.69 16.87 -22.23
N SER A 335 -8.75 16.36 -22.87
CA SER A 335 -9.06 16.69 -24.28
C SER A 335 -9.71 18.08 -24.38
N PRO A 336 -9.30 18.94 -25.34
CA PRO A 336 -9.96 20.22 -25.60
C PRO A 336 -11.44 20.01 -25.93
N GLY A 337 -12.35 20.68 -25.21
CA GLY A 337 -13.78 20.58 -25.44
C GLY A 337 -14.52 19.60 -24.49
N SER A 338 -13.85 19.02 -23.51
CA SER A 338 -14.50 18.10 -22.54
C SER A 338 -15.54 18.76 -21.63
N GLY A 339 -15.75 20.08 -21.64
CA GLY A 339 -16.78 20.78 -20.88
C GLY A 339 -16.75 20.53 -19.35
N VAL A 340 -15.73 19.85 -18.88
CA VAL A 340 -15.51 19.61 -17.45
C VAL A 340 -14.72 20.81 -16.91
N GLU A 341 -15.43 21.76 -16.33
CA GLU A 341 -14.76 22.75 -15.49
C GLU A 341 -13.97 22.04 -14.40
N PRO A 342 -12.73 22.41 -14.14
CA PRO A 342 -11.99 21.88 -13.01
C PRO A 342 -12.70 22.24 -11.72
N GLY A 343 -13.50 21.30 -11.18
CA GLY A 343 -14.25 21.50 -9.93
C GLY A 343 -15.76 21.25 -9.99
N ALA A 344 -16.35 21.00 -11.15
CA ALA A 344 -17.77 20.68 -11.22
C ALA A 344 -18.05 19.22 -10.77
N PRO A 345 -19.08 18.98 -9.94
CA PRO A 345 -19.46 17.62 -9.55
C PRO A 345 -19.95 16.83 -10.77
N PRO A 346 -19.71 15.50 -10.81
CA PRO A 346 -20.17 14.67 -11.91
C PRO A 346 -21.69 14.75 -12.04
N ARG A 347 -22.18 15.07 -13.24
CA ARG A 347 -23.62 15.00 -13.54
C ARG A 347 -24.03 13.53 -13.44
N LEU A 348 -24.86 13.23 -12.46
CA LEU A 348 -25.57 11.96 -12.38
C LEU A 348 -26.33 11.77 -13.70
N ARG A 349 -25.98 10.76 -14.48
CA ARG A 349 -26.84 10.33 -15.58
C ARG A 349 -28.11 9.80 -14.96
N SER A 350 -29.19 10.60 -15.03
CA SER A 350 -30.55 10.10 -14.82
C SER A 350 -30.79 9.05 -15.90
N SER A 351 -30.88 7.79 -15.51
CA SER A 351 -31.52 6.76 -16.32
C SER A 351 -33.01 7.12 -16.41
N VAL A 352 -33.38 7.81 -17.47
CA VAL A 352 -34.77 7.90 -17.91
C VAL A 352 -34.93 6.93 -19.06
N ASN A 353 -35.77 6.00 -18.83
CA ASN A 353 -36.49 4.96 -19.59
C ASN A 353 -35.95 3.55 -19.37
#